data_288566fc40ba2006c7a264f753f80572
#
_entry.id   288566fc40ba2006c7a264f753f80572
#
_cell.length_a   1.000
_cell.length_b   1.000
_cell.length_c   1.000
_cell.angle_alpha   90.00
_cell.angle_beta   90.00
_cell.angle_gamma   90.00
#
_symmetry.space_group_name_H-M   'P 1'
#
loop_
_entity.id
_entity.type
_entity.pdbx_description
1 polymer ?
#
loop_
_entity_poly.entity_id
_entity_poly.type
_entity_poly.pdbx_seq_one_letter_code
_entity_poly.pdbx_strand_id
1 'polypeptide(L)'
;MFFLRMIFRSFSRQFKRRLLIAVTVCLSATVSVAMLGVVFDVGDKLNAELSTYGSNIIVQPKADAVVNDLYNTDGDADSSASGTSQSDPTTFLKESDTPKIKTIFWAFNITNFAPELNIHVDVNCASKSAESSSCKASSVPIVGTWFAKTLNMDSGESTVAGMNGMRSWWKLDGSWPKDDSAQGLIGTTLASKLGVGKGDTVTLYKTTADGSRNKQQITIT
;
A
#
# COMPACT_ATOMS: atom_id res chain seq x y z
N MET A 1 32.50 58.08 14.59
CA MET A 1 33.56 57.10 14.82
C MET A 1 33.95 56.87 16.28
N PHE A 2 33.73 57.82 17.17
CA PHE A 2 34.10 57.72 18.60
C PHE A 2 33.29 56.65 19.35
N PHE A 3 32.00 56.56 19.06
CA PHE A 3 31.07 55.60 19.72
C PHE A 3 31.42 54.12 19.44
N LEU A 4 31.75 53.79 18.22
CA LEU A 4 32.17 52.45 17.83
C LEU A 4 33.48 52.01 18.52
N ARG A 5 34.40 52.95 18.65
CA ARG A 5 35.69 52.72 19.33
C ARG A 5 35.52 52.47 20.84
N MET A 6 34.56 53.16 21.45
CA MET A 6 34.21 53.00 22.87
C MET A 6 33.57 51.63 23.14
N ILE A 7 32.65 51.20 22.26
CA ILE A 7 32.01 49.89 22.31
C ILE A 7 33.05 48.79 22.16
N PHE A 8 33.93 48.90 21.18
CA PHE A 8 34.96 47.91 20.92
C PHE A 8 35.96 47.75 22.09
N ARG A 9 36.34 48.87 22.74
CA ARG A 9 37.25 48.89 23.89
C ARG A 9 36.58 48.35 25.16
N SER A 10 35.28 48.56 25.33
CA SER A 10 34.47 47.95 26.40
C SER A 10 34.31 46.45 26.19
N PHE A 11 34.16 46.03 24.93
CA PHE A 11 34.04 44.62 24.57
C PHE A 11 35.34 43.86 24.84
N SER A 12 36.49 44.44 24.45
CA SER A 12 37.80 43.80 24.61
C SER A 12 38.22 43.60 26.08
N ARG A 13 37.81 44.51 26.99
CA ARG A 13 38.22 44.48 28.42
C ARG A 13 37.58 43.34 29.21
N GLN A 14 36.42 42.81 28.75
CA GLN A 14 35.72 41.69 29.40
C GLN A 14 35.55 40.51 28.47
N PHE A 15 36.40 40.37 27.46
CA PHE A 15 36.28 39.36 26.41
C PHE A 15 36.18 37.96 26.95
N LYS A 16 37.02 37.56 27.89
CA LYS A 16 37.03 36.23 28.50
C LYS A 16 35.68 35.84 29.14
N ARG A 17 35.06 36.75 29.88
CA ARG A 17 33.78 36.50 30.57
C ARG A 17 32.62 36.44 29.57
N ARG A 18 32.63 37.30 28.55
CA ARG A 18 31.61 37.32 27.51
C ARG A 18 31.74 36.10 26.57
N LEU A 19 32.96 35.69 26.26
CA LEU A 19 33.23 34.49 25.50
C LEU A 19 32.68 33.23 26.21
N LEU A 20 32.89 33.13 27.53
CA LEU A 20 32.39 32.01 28.31
C LEU A 20 30.86 31.95 28.30
N ILE A 21 30.18 33.08 28.40
CA ILE A 21 28.71 33.15 28.28
C ILE A 21 28.27 32.78 26.87
N ALA A 22 28.95 33.27 25.83
CA ALA A 22 28.63 32.92 24.45
C ALA A 22 28.78 31.40 24.18
N VAL A 23 29.86 30.80 24.67
CA VAL A 23 30.09 29.36 24.55
C VAL A 23 29.02 28.54 25.26
N THR A 24 28.60 28.92 26.46
CA THR A 24 27.54 28.22 27.19
C THR A 24 26.20 28.30 26.47
N VAL A 25 25.85 29.48 25.93
CA VAL A 25 24.61 29.66 25.15
C VAL A 25 24.67 28.86 23.85
N CYS A 26 25.79 28.89 23.14
CA CYS A 26 25.98 28.09 21.93
C CYS A 26 25.87 26.58 22.21
N LEU A 27 26.48 26.11 23.30
CA LEU A 27 26.40 24.70 23.71
C LEU A 27 24.95 24.29 24.04
N SER A 28 24.25 25.10 24.79
CA SER A 28 22.84 24.85 25.12
C SER A 28 21.96 24.83 23.87
N ALA A 29 22.15 25.80 22.97
CA ALA A 29 21.40 25.86 21.71
C ALA A 29 21.70 24.67 20.79
N THR A 30 22.97 24.26 20.66
CA THR A 30 23.35 23.09 19.85
C THR A 30 22.74 21.80 20.38
N VAL A 31 22.75 21.57 21.69
CA VAL A 31 22.12 20.39 22.28
C VAL A 31 20.61 20.38 22.01
N SER A 32 19.95 21.52 22.19
CA SER A 32 18.50 21.62 21.92
C SER A 32 18.16 21.34 20.47
N VAL A 33 18.89 21.93 19.52
CA VAL A 33 18.69 21.70 18.09
C VAL A 33 18.99 20.27 17.69
N ALA A 34 20.07 19.67 18.27
CA ALA A 34 20.41 18.28 18.00
C ALA A 34 19.31 17.33 18.49
N MET A 35 18.77 17.54 19.69
CA MET A 35 17.66 16.73 20.20
C MET A 35 16.41 16.83 19.34
N LEU A 36 16.04 18.05 18.94
CA LEU A 36 14.91 18.24 18.04
C LEU A 36 15.14 17.54 16.69
N GLY A 37 16.33 17.66 16.11
CA GLY A 37 16.71 17.00 14.88
C GLY A 37 16.56 15.49 14.94
N VAL A 38 17.04 14.87 16.01
CA VAL A 38 16.91 13.41 16.23
C VAL A 38 15.44 13.01 16.35
N VAL A 39 14.61 13.73 17.09
CA VAL A 39 13.19 13.41 17.27
C VAL A 39 12.45 13.46 15.91
N PHE A 40 12.69 14.47 15.10
CA PHE A 40 12.08 14.57 13.78
C PHE A 40 12.59 13.51 12.82
N ASP A 41 13.90 13.29 12.72
CA ASP A 41 14.50 12.30 11.80
C ASP A 41 14.07 10.86 12.14
N VAL A 42 14.04 10.52 13.42
CA VAL A 42 13.56 9.19 13.87
C VAL A 42 12.06 9.03 13.60
N GLY A 43 11.26 10.07 13.84
CA GLY A 43 9.83 10.05 13.53
C GLY A 43 9.55 9.82 12.05
N ASP A 44 10.24 10.55 11.18
CA ASP A 44 10.07 10.42 9.73
C ASP A 44 10.54 9.04 9.22
N LYS A 45 11.67 8.55 9.71
CA LYS A 45 12.17 7.22 9.35
C LYS A 45 11.25 6.10 9.80
N LEU A 46 10.78 6.15 11.05
CA LEU A 46 9.83 5.16 11.56
C LEU A 46 8.54 5.17 10.74
N ASN A 47 8.01 6.34 10.41
CA ASN A 47 6.80 6.44 9.59
C ASN A 47 7.01 5.90 8.17
N ALA A 48 8.16 6.18 7.55
CA ALA A 48 8.53 5.65 6.25
C ALA A 48 8.69 4.12 6.27
N GLU A 49 9.37 3.57 7.27
CA GLU A 49 9.56 2.13 7.42
C GLU A 49 8.22 1.42 7.71
N LEU A 50 7.41 1.94 8.63
CA LEU A 50 6.10 1.35 8.96
C LEU A 50 5.17 1.34 7.75
N SER A 51 5.21 2.37 6.90
CA SER A 51 4.41 2.40 5.67
C SER A 51 4.78 1.30 4.68
N THR A 52 6.02 0.79 4.75
CA THR A 52 6.52 -0.29 3.88
C THR A 52 5.96 -1.66 4.27
N TYR A 53 5.59 -1.86 5.54
CA TYR A 53 5.03 -3.14 6.01
C TYR A 53 3.59 -3.41 5.58
N GLY A 54 2.90 -2.45 5.04
CA GLY A 54 1.54 -2.61 4.53
C GLY A 54 0.54 -1.63 5.11
N SER A 55 -0.74 -1.96 4.99
CA SER A 55 -1.83 -1.16 5.55
C SER A 55 -1.86 -1.29 7.08
N ASN A 56 -2.01 -0.17 7.77
CA ASN A 56 -2.11 -0.15 9.23
C ASN A 56 -3.44 -0.74 9.72
N ILE A 57 -4.48 -0.66 8.89
CA ILE A 57 -5.83 -1.15 9.21
C ILE A 57 -6.32 -1.97 8.02
N ILE A 58 -6.82 -3.17 8.32
CA ILE A 58 -7.48 -4.05 7.35
C ILE A 58 -8.92 -4.25 7.80
N VAL A 59 -9.85 -3.93 6.92
CA VAL A 59 -11.28 -4.17 7.14
C VAL A 59 -11.67 -5.41 6.35
N GLN A 60 -12.14 -6.43 7.07
CA GLN A 60 -12.58 -7.69 6.48
C GLN A 60 -14.06 -7.92 6.81
N PRO A 61 -14.81 -8.63 5.96
CA PRO A 61 -16.15 -9.05 6.31
C PRO A 61 -16.08 -9.98 7.53
N LYS A 62 -17.08 -9.89 8.39
CA LYS A 62 -17.21 -10.81 9.51
C LYS A 62 -17.44 -12.21 8.96
N ALA A 63 -16.51 -13.11 9.17
CA ALA A 63 -16.69 -14.50 8.82
C ALA A 63 -17.67 -15.14 9.82
N ASP A 64 -18.88 -15.42 9.38
CA ASP A 64 -19.86 -16.21 10.18
C ASP A 64 -19.36 -17.66 10.38
N ALA A 65 -18.41 -18.11 9.57
CA ALA A 65 -17.87 -19.46 9.62
C ALA A 65 -17.14 -19.81 10.94
N VAL A 66 -16.51 -18.83 11.60
CA VAL A 66 -15.77 -19.10 12.86
C VAL A 66 -16.71 -19.36 14.03
N VAL A 67 -17.93 -18.85 13.98
CA VAL A 67 -18.92 -19.01 15.08
C VAL A 67 -19.61 -20.37 14.96
N ASN A 68 -19.92 -20.82 13.75
CA ASN A 68 -20.56 -22.13 13.55
C ASN A 68 -19.63 -23.30 13.90
N ASP A 69 -18.34 -23.18 13.58
CA ASP A 69 -17.36 -24.26 13.89
C ASP A 69 -17.03 -24.35 15.40
N LEU A 70 -17.18 -23.22 16.13
CA LEU A 70 -16.96 -23.20 17.58
C LEU A 70 -18.16 -23.69 18.40
N TYR A 71 -19.37 -23.67 17.83
CA TYR A 71 -20.61 -24.10 18.51
C TYR A 71 -21.15 -25.46 18.03
N ASN A 72 -20.70 -25.98 16.90
CA ASN A 72 -21.01 -27.34 16.45
C ASN A 72 -20.03 -28.33 17.06
N THR A 73 -20.17 -28.58 18.36
CA THR A 73 -19.46 -29.62 19.10
C THR A 73 -20.20 -30.96 19.05
N ASP A 74 -21.08 -31.20 18.08
CA ASP A 74 -21.68 -32.50 17.89
C ASP A 74 -20.97 -33.23 16.75
N GLY A 75 -20.31 -34.31 17.22
CA GLY A 75 -19.40 -35.15 16.47
C GLY A 75 -20.01 -35.73 15.19
N ASP A 76 -19.32 -35.43 14.10
CA ASP A 76 -19.09 -36.39 13.03
C ASP A 76 -17.74 -36.06 12.40
N ALA A 77 -16.74 -36.80 12.85
CA ALA A 77 -15.42 -36.83 12.29
C ALA A 77 -15.45 -37.61 10.96
N ASP A 78 -15.77 -36.91 9.89
CA ASP A 78 -15.37 -37.30 8.53
C ASP A 78 -15.63 -36.16 7.55
N SER A 79 -14.72 -35.25 7.46
CA SER A 79 -14.54 -34.45 6.24
C SER A 79 -13.09 -34.00 6.16
N SER A 80 -12.37 -34.74 5.33
CA SER A 80 -11.07 -34.44 4.80
C SER A 80 -10.92 -32.94 4.52
N ALA A 81 -10.00 -32.31 5.22
CA ALA A 81 -9.55 -30.95 4.95
C ALA A 81 -8.95 -30.89 3.55
N SER A 82 -9.79 -30.74 2.55
CA SER A 82 -9.41 -30.26 1.23
C SER A 82 -9.59 -28.75 1.24
N GLY A 83 -8.47 -28.06 1.42
CA GLY A 83 -8.41 -26.59 1.46
C GLY A 83 -8.77 -25.95 0.11
N THR A 84 -10.04 -25.95 -0.21
CA THR A 84 -10.63 -25.04 -1.19
C THR A 84 -11.44 -24.02 -0.39
N SER A 85 -10.80 -22.91 -0.06
CA SER A 85 -11.51 -21.70 0.39
C SER A 85 -12.42 -21.25 -0.75
N GLN A 86 -13.56 -21.89 -0.85
CA GLN A 86 -14.67 -21.46 -1.68
C GLN A 86 -15.25 -20.25 -0.94
N SER A 87 -14.76 -19.07 -1.27
CA SER A 87 -15.27 -17.82 -0.70
C SER A 87 -16.73 -17.71 -1.11
N ASP A 88 -17.60 -17.89 -0.12
CA ASP A 88 -19.03 -17.67 -0.25
C ASP A 88 -19.24 -16.21 -0.70
N PRO A 89 -20.03 -15.95 -1.77
CA PRO A 89 -20.27 -14.58 -2.25
C PRO A 89 -20.91 -13.66 -1.21
N THR A 90 -21.46 -14.20 -0.14
CA THR A 90 -22.00 -13.42 0.99
C THR A 90 -20.94 -12.82 1.91
N THR A 91 -19.68 -13.23 1.79
CA THR A 91 -18.58 -12.77 2.65
C THR A 91 -17.81 -11.57 2.09
N PHE A 92 -18.19 -11.02 0.94
CA PHE A 92 -17.54 -9.84 0.39
C PHE A 92 -18.15 -8.53 0.89
N LEU A 93 -17.31 -7.55 1.11
CA LEU A 93 -17.75 -6.17 1.34
C LEU A 93 -18.20 -5.57 0.00
N LYS A 94 -19.21 -4.70 0.06
CA LYS A 94 -19.69 -4.00 -1.14
C LYS A 94 -18.71 -2.88 -1.50
N GLU A 95 -18.27 -2.84 -2.74
CA GLU A 95 -17.40 -1.79 -3.25
C GLU A 95 -18.03 -0.39 -3.08
N SER A 96 -19.36 -0.29 -3.22
CA SER A 96 -20.12 0.96 -3.03
C SER A 96 -20.03 1.53 -1.61
N ASP A 97 -19.63 0.73 -0.63
CA ASP A 97 -19.49 1.18 0.76
C ASP A 97 -18.09 1.74 1.06
N THR A 98 -17.13 1.51 0.16
CA THR A 98 -15.73 1.96 0.32
C THR A 98 -15.61 3.49 0.50
N PRO A 99 -16.34 4.37 -0.21
CA PRO A 99 -16.27 5.81 0.03
C PRO A 99 -16.70 6.24 1.43
N LYS A 100 -17.52 5.43 2.13
CA LYS A 100 -17.96 5.71 3.50
C LYS A 100 -16.79 5.79 4.50
N ILE A 101 -15.62 5.25 4.15
CA ILE A 101 -14.39 5.39 4.94
C ILE A 101 -14.03 6.87 5.16
N LYS A 102 -14.36 7.74 4.21
CA LYS A 102 -14.11 9.18 4.32
C LYS A 102 -15.22 9.96 5.04
N THR A 103 -16.30 9.31 5.45
CA THR A 103 -17.39 9.96 6.22
C THR A 103 -17.28 9.75 7.74
N ILE A 104 -16.29 9.00 8.20
CA ILE A 104 -16.07 8.80 9.64
C ILE A 104 -15.46 10.04 10.29
N PHE A 105 -15.63 10.18 11.61
CA PHE A 105 -15.18 11.37 12.36
C PHE A 105 -13.68 11.68 12.19
N TRP A 106 -12.84 10.66 12.09
CA TRP A 106 -11.38 10.81 11.94
C TRP A 106 -10.90 10.60 10.49
N ALA A 107 -11.74 10.85 9.50
CA ALA A 107 -11.46 10.60 8.09
C ALA A 107 -10.18 11.28 7.57
N PHE A 108 -9.83 12.45 8.12
CA PHE A 108 -8.63 13.19 7.75
C PHE A 108 -7.32 12.47 8.14
N ASN A 109 -7.37 11.56 9.13
CA ASN A 109 -6.21 10.74 9.50
C ASN A 109 -5.98 9.58 8.53
N ILE A 110 -6.95 9.27 7.67
CA ILE A 110 -6.82 8.25 6.66
C ILE A 110 -6.24 8.89 5.40
N THR A 111 -4.95 8.71 5.19
CA THR A 111 -4.24 9.30 4.06
C THR A 111 -4.63 8.61 2.76
N ASN A 112 -4.70 7.28 2.76
CA ASN A 112 -5.06 6.51 1.57
C ASN A 112 -5.73 5.19 1.96
N PHE A 113 -6.46 4.61 1.01
CA PHE A 113 -7.08 3.30 1.14
C PHE A 113 -7.34 2.70 -0.24
N ALA A 114 -7.44 1.37 -0.31
CA ALA A 114 -7.81 0.66 -1.52
C ALA A 114 -8.60 -0.60 -1.15
N PRO A 115 -9.67 -0.94 -1.88
CA PRO A 115 -10.29 -2.25 -1.76
C PRO A 115 -9.38 -3.29 -2.41
N GLU A 116 -9.36 -4.50 -1.85
CA GLU A 116 -8.61 -5.63 -2.37
C GLU A 116 -9.52 -6.84 -2.52
N LEU A 117 -9.51 -7.43 -3.70
CA LEU A 117 -10.17 -8.71 -3.99
C LEU A 117 -9.12 -9.76 -4.33
N ASN A 118 -8.88 -10.67 -3.41
CA ASN A 118 -7.92 -11.75 -3.58
C ASN A 118 -8.60 -12.96 -4.21
N ILE A 119 -8.16 -13.36 -5.40
CA ILE A 119 -8.68 -14.53 -6.11
C ILE A 119 -7.54 -15.37 -6.70
N HIS A 120 -7.80 -16.64 -6.91
CA HIS A 120 -6.90 -17.54 -7.65
C HIS A 120 -7.47 -17.80 -9.03
N VAL A 121 -6.63 -17.69 -10.04
CA VAL A 121 -7.01 -17.89 -11.45
C VAL A 121 -5.96 -18.71 -12.19
N ASP A 122 -6.36 -19.30 -13.29
CA ASP A 122 -5.44 -19.93 -14.23
C ASP A 122 -5.00 -18.90 -15.25
N VAL A 123 -3.71 -18.88 -15.55
CA VAL A 123 -3.08 -17.90 -16.44
C VAL A 123 -2.63 -18.61 -17.70
N ASN A 124 -2.94 -18.03 -18.84
CA ASN A 124 -2.44 -18.45 -20.14
C ASN A 124 -1.90 -17.23 -20.90
N CYS A 125 -0.64 -17.29 -21.33
CA CYS A 125 -0.03 -16.21 -22.06
C CYS A 125 -0.12 -16.48 -23.57
N ALA A 126 -0.55 -15.47 -24.31
CA ALA A 126 -0.36 -15.44 -25.75
C ALA A 126 1.04 -14.87 -26.02
N SER A 127 2.06 -15.73 -26.03
CA SER A 127 3.41 -15.28 -26.40
C SER A 127 3.44 -14.93 -27.88
N LYS A 128 3.95 -13.75 -28.20
CA LYS A 128 4.20 -13.31 -29.60
C LYS A 128 5.44 -13.95 -30.22
N SER A 129 6.27 -14.63 -29.43
CA SER A 129 7.47 -15.34 -29.92
C SER A 129 7.13 -16.81 -30.15
N ALA A 130 7.26 -17.24 -31.39
CA ALA A 130 6.86 -18.56 -31.91
C ALA A 130 7.69 -19.77 -31.37
N GLU A 131 8.57 -19.56 -30.40
CA GLU A 131 9.46 -20.63 -29.88
C GLU A 131 9.27 -20.98 -28.40
N SER A 132 8.35 -20.37 -27.70
CA SER A 132 8.11 -20.71 -26.30
C SER A 132 6.79 -21.46 -26.16
N SER A 133 6.90 -22.69 -25.69
CA SER A 133 5.80 -23.53 -25.21
C SER A 133 4.78 -22.69 -24.44
N SER A 134 3.50 -22.80 -24.82
CA SER A 134 2.38 -22.09 -24.20
C SER A 134 2.54 -21.99 -22.69
N CYS A 135 2.85 -20.80 -22.19
CA CYS A 135 2.97 -20.61 -20.75
C CYS A 135 1.60 -20.80 -20.12
N LYS A 136 1.50 -21.73 -19.22
CA LYS A 136 0.31 -21.99 -18.42
C LYS A 136 0.73 -22.05 -16.96
N ALA A 137 0.05 -21.31 -16.14
CA ALA A 137 0.19 -21.43 -14.70
C ALA A 137 -1.21 -21.56 -14.08
N SER A 138 -1.34 -22.56 -13.20
CA SER A 138 -2.58 -22.83 -12.49
C SER A 138 -2.55 -22.17 -11.12
N SER A 139 -3.71 -21.75 -10.63
CA SER A 139 -3.88 -21.22 -9.27
C SER A 139 -2.94 -20.06 -8.93
N VAL A 140 -2.79 -19.11 -9.86
CA VAL A 140 -2.00 -17.91 -9.64
C VAL A 140 -2.82 -16.93 -8.79
N PRO A 141 -2.28 -16.44 -7.65
CA PRO A 141 -2.97 -15.44 -6.85
C PRO A 141 -2.99 -14.09 -7.60
N ILE A 142 -4.17 -13.50 -7.71
CA ILE A 142 -4.37 -12.17 -8.29
C ILE A 142 -5.12 -11.31 -7.30
N VAL A 143 -4.72 -10.05 -7.22
CA VAL A 143 -5.36 -9.02 -6.41
C VAL A 143 -6.01 -8.01 -7.34
N GLY A 144 -7.34 -7.95 -7.31
CA GLY A 144 -8.11 -6.85 -7.92
C GLY A 144 -8.15 -5.67 -6.96
N THR A 145 -7.79 -4.48 -7.45
CA THR A 145 -7.73 -3.28 -6.60
C THR A 145 -7.87 -2.01 -7.45
N TRP A 146 -8.08 -0.88 -6.79
CA TRP A 146 -7.97 0.43 -7.42
C TRP A 146 -6.52 0.91 -7.43
N PHE A 147 -6.10 1.52 -8.51
CA PHE A 147 -4.75 2.10 -8.60
C PHE A 147 -4.73 3.59 -8.25
N ALA A 148 -5.63 4.39 -8.82
CA ALA A 148 -5.72 5.83 -8.56
C ALA A 148 -7.14 6.34 -8.85
N LYS A 149 -8.14 5.75 -8.21
CA LYS A 149 -9.56 6.06 -8.45
C LYS A 149 -9.96 7.36 -7.77
N THR A 150 -10.55 8.27 -8.53
CA THR A 150 -11.14 9.49 -7.99
C THR A 150 -12.53 9.17 -7.43
N LEU A 151 -12.72 9.47 -6.16
CA LEU A 151 -13.98 9.29 -5.46
C LEU A 151 -14.60 10.66 -5.19
N ASN A 152 -15.83 10.83 -5.63
CA ASN A 152 -16.62 12.00 -5.31
C ASN A 152 -17.51 11.67 -4.11
N MET A 153 -17.48 12.53 -3.12
CA MET A 153 -18.28 12.38 -1.90
C MET A 153 -19.56 13.21 -2.00
N ASP A 154 -20.56 12.81 -1.23
CA ASP A 154 -21.82 13.55 -1.11
C ASP A 154 -21.62 14.98 -0.58
N SER A 155 -20.50 15.24 0.11
CA SER A 155 -20.07 16.58 0.56
C SER A 155 -19.63 17.51 -0.56
N GLY A 156 -19.47 17.01 -1.80
CA GLY A 156 -18.91 17.75 -2.93
C GLY A 156 -17.37 17.74 -2.99
N GLU A 157 -16.71 17.13 -2.03
CA GLU A 157 -15.26 16.94 -2.06
C GLU A 157 -14.90 15.72 -2.92
N SER A 158 -13.74 15.79 -3.59
CA SER A 158 -13.16 14.67 -4.31
C SER A 158 -11.84 14.24 -3.68
N THR A 159 -11.62 12.95 -3.58
CA THR A 159 -10.35 12.39 -3.11
C THR A 159 -9.88 11.30 -4.07
N VAL A 160 -8.57 11.14 -4.20
CA VAL A 160 -7.98 10.05 -4.96
C VAL A 160 -7.57 8.97 -3.98
N ALA A 161 -8.04 7.75 -4.19
CA ALA A 161 -7.73 6.59 -3.38
C ALA A 161 -7.21 5.46 -4.25
N GLY A 162 -6.31 4.64 -3.73
CA GLY A 162 -5.80 3.50 -4.48
C GLY A 162 -4.38 3.09 -4.11
N MET A 163 -3.95 2.02 -4.76
CA MET A 163 -2.69 1.35 -4.47
C MET A 163 -1.46 2.22 -4.78
N ASN A 164 -1.56 3.13 -5.76
CA ASN A 164 -0.48 4.06 -6.10
C ASN A 164 -0.04 4.90 -4.90
N GLY A 165 -0.99 5.49 -4.18
CA GLY A 165 -0.68 6.26 -2.98
C GLY A 165 -0.27 5.39 -1.78
N MET A 166 -0.77 4.16 -1.68
CA MET A 166 -0.43 3.24 -0.60
C MET A 166 0.94 2.58 -0.77
N ARG A 167 1.37 2.38 -2.01
CA ARG A 167 2.60 1.65 -2.38
C ARG A 167 3.56 2.50 -3.22
N SER A 168 3.73 3.76 -2.86
CA SER A 168 4.57 4.73 -3.58
C SER A 168 6.03 4.31 -3.70
N TRP A 169 6.52 3.40 -2.84
CA TRP A 169 7.89 2.86 -2.88
C TRP A 169 8.07 1.72 -3.90
N TRP A 170 7.00 1.21 -4.52
CA TRP A 170 7.15 0.19 -5.55
C TRP A 170 7.91 0.75 -6.75
N LYS A 171 8.93 0.02 -7.16
CA LYS A 171 9.69 0.33 -8.38
C LYS A 171 9.03 -0.39 -9.55
N LEU A 172 8.40 0.36 -10.42
CA LEU A 172 7.73 -0.16 -11.60
C LEU A 172 8.65 0.00 -12.82
N ASP A 173 8.71 -1.05 -13.64
CA ASP A 173 9.27 -0.98 -14.98
C ASP A 173 8.13 -0.65 -15.97
N GLY A 174 7.61 0.55 -15.86
CA GLY A 174 6.45 0.96 -16.62
C GLY A 174 5.67 2.08 -15.96
N SER A 175 4.37 2.05 -16.09
CA SER A 175 3.44 3.00 -15.48
C SER A 175 2.37 2.29 -14.67
N TRP A 176 1.78 3.01 -13.73
CA TRP A 176 0.61 2.50 -13.02
C TRP A 176 -0.54 2.23 -14.00
N PRO A 177 -1.25 1.10 -13.86
CA PRO A 177 -2.43 0.82 -14.65
C PRO A 177 -3.50 1.89 -14.43
N LYS A 178 -4.30 2.12 -15.44
CA LYS A 178 -5.48 2.99 -15.32
C LYS A 178 -6.63 2.20 -14.71
N ASP A 179 -7.34 2.80 -13.78
CA ASP A 179 -8.59 2.23 -13.28
C ASP A 179 -9.60 2.08 -14.42
N ASP A 180 -10.50 1.13 -14.28
CA ASP A 180 -11.52 0.76 -15.28
C ASP A 180 -10.95 0.34 -16.65
N SER A 181 -9.69 -0.11 -16.68
CA SER A 181 -9.04 -0.65 -17.89
C SER A 181 -8.60 -2.11 -17.67
N ALA A 182 -8.45 -2.83 -18.77
CA ALA A 182 -7.91 -4.19 -18.76
C ALA A 182 -6.38 -4.17 -18.68
N GLN A 183 -5.82 -3.48 -17.70
CA GLN A 183 -4.39 -3.36 -17.44
C GLN A 183 -4.06 -3.92 -16.07
N GLY A 184 -2.80 -4.36 -15.90
CA GLY A 184 -2.35 -4.91 -14.63
C GLY A 184 -0.84 -4.89 -14.48
N LEU A 185 -0.40 -5.03 -13.24
CA LEU A 185 0.99 -5.21 -12.87
C LEU A 185 1.29 -6.68 -12.61
N ILE A 186 2.49 -7.11 -12.93
CA ILE A 186 2.97 -8.45 -12.65
C ILE A 186 4.27 -8.36 -11.85
N GLY A 187 4.42 -9.20 -10.84
CA GLY A 187 5.68 -9.30 -10.10
C GLY A 187 6.80 -9.87 -10.95
N THR A 188 8.01 -9.35 -10.81
CA THR A 188 9.21 -9.71 -11.62
C THR A 188 9.47 -11.21 -11.63
N THR A 189 9.30 -11.88 -10.50
CA THR A 189 9.49 -13.35 -10.39
C THR A 189 8.46 -14.13 -11.22
N LEU A 190 7.20 -13.69 -11.20
CA LEU A 190 6.14 -14.34 -11.98
C LEU A 190 6.30 -14.02 -13.48
N ALA A 191 6.64 -12.79 -13.81
CA ALA A 191 6.94 -12.37 -15.17
C ALA A 191 8.06 -13.22 -15.81
N SER A 192 9.14 -13.42 -15.07
CA SER A 192 10.26 -14.27 -15.50
C SER A 192 9.87 -15.74 -15.67
N LYS A 193 9.02 -16.28 -14.77
CA LYS A 193 8.54 -17.67 -14.86
C LYS A 193 7.61 -17.88 -16.04
N LEU A 194 6.78 -16.90 -16.37
CA LEU A 194 5.82 -16.95 -17.47
C LEU A 194 6.43 -16.50 -18.80
N GLY A 195 7.62 -15.91 -18.79
CA GLY A 195 8.26 -15.35 -19.98
C GLY A 195 7.48 -14.17 -20.59
N VAL A 196 6.79 -13.39 -19.75
CA VAL A 196 5.99 -12.24 -20.16
C VAL A 196 6.62 -10.94 -19.69
N GLY A 197 6.46 -9.90 -20.47
CA GLY A 197 6.99 -8.58 -20.19
C GLY A 197 5.96 -7.46 -20.38
N LYS A 198 6.43 -6.24 -20.26
CA LYS A 198 5.61 -5.05 -20.46
C LYS A 198 5.03 -5.02 -21.88
N GLY A 199 3.74 -4.75 -21.99
CA GLY A 199 3.01 -4.70 -23.24
C GLY A 199 2.45 -6.04 -23.71
N ASP A 200 2.78 -7.14 -23.02
CA ASP A 200 2.20 -8.44 -23.33
C ASP A 200 0.80 -8.57 -22.78
N THR A 201 0.00 -9.41 -23.44
CA THR A 201 -1.36 -9.70 -23.03
C THR A 201 -1.43 -11.09 -22.43
N VAL A 202 -2.00 -11.16 -21.23
CA VAL A 202 -2.20 -12.39 -20.48
C VAL A 202 -3.69 -12.67 -20.38
N THR A 203 -4.10 -13.91 -20.61
CA THR A 203 -5.48 -14.33 -20.46
C THR A 203 -5.66 -15.06 -19.12
N LEU A 204 -6.56 -14.55 -18.31
CA LEU A 204 -6.94 -15.11 -17.02
C LEU A 204 -8.19 -15.95 -17.19
N TYR A 205 -8.23 -17.10 -16.53
CA TYR A 205 -9.38 -17.98 -16.51
C TYR A 205 -9.79 -18.23 -15.06
N LYS A 206 -11.07 -18.07 -14.79
CA LYS A 206 -11.69 -18.42 -13.51
C LYS A 206 -12.87 -19.32 -13.78
N THR A 207 -12.86 -20.51 -13.20
CA THR A 207 -14.02 -21.39 -13.18
C THR A 207 -14.90 -21.01 -11.99
N THR A 208 -16.15 -20.68 -12.26
CA THR A 208 -17.14 -20.34 -11.24
C THR A 208 -17.70 -21.62 -10.61
N ALA A 209 -18.35 -21.53 -9.45
CA ALA A 209 -19.00 -22.67 -8.78
C ALA A 209 -20.01 -23.39 -9.70
N ASP A 210 -20.65 -22.68 -10.61
CA ASP A 210 -21.59 -23.22 -11.60
C ASP A 210 -20.91 -23.98 -12.76
N GLY A 211 -19.58 -24.14 -12.70
CA GLY A 211 -18.81 -24.80 -13.78
C GLY A 211 -18.57 -23.91 -15.01
N SER A 212 -19.09 -22.70 -15.05
CA SER A 212 -18.81 -21.77 -16.14
C SER A 212 -17.37 -21.23 -16.08
N ARG A 213 -16.72 -21.14 -17.24
CA ARG A 213 -15.35 -20.66 -17.33
C ARG A 213 -15.33 -19.24 -17.89
N ASN A 214 -15.10 -18.28 -17.02
CA ASN A 214 -14.93 -16.89 -17.41
C ASN A 214 -13.47 -16.64 -17.83
N LYS A 215 -13.30 -15.81 -18.87
CA LYS A 215 -11.99 -15.38 -19.34
C LYS A 215 -11.90 -13.87 -19.39
N GLN A 216 -10.76 -13.32 -19.00
CA GLN A 216 -10.44 -11.90 -19.11
C GLN A 216 -9.03 -11.74 -19.64
N GLN A 217 -8.84 -10.83 -20.57
CA GLN A 217 -7.52 -10.45 -21.06
C GLN A 217 -7.04 -9.21 -20.34
N ILE A 218 -5.79 -9.22 -19.91
CA ILE A 218 -5.14 -8.11 -19.22
C ILE A 218 -3.82 -7.82 -19.92
N THR A 219 -3.53 -6.54 -20.17
CA THR A 219 -2.25 -6.06 -20.69
C THR A 219 -1.34 -5.66 -19.53
N ILE A 220 -0.11 -6.13 -19.54
CA ILE A 220 0.91 -5.81 -18.55
C ILE A 220 1.48 -4.42 -18.87
N THR A 221 1.47 -3.52 -17.89
CA THR A 221 1.95 -2.12 -18.04
C THR A 221 3.20 -1.85 -17.25
#